data_9a0257c825f8907568cfceb49531d6a3
#
_entry.id   9a0257c825f8907568cfceb49531d6a3
#
_cell.length_a   1.000
_cell.length_b   1.000
_cell.length_c   1.000
_cell.angle_alpha   90.00
_cell.angle_beta   90.00
_cell.angle_gamma   90.00
#
_symmetry.space_group_name_H-M   'P 1'
#
loop_
_entity.id
_entity.type
_entity.pdbx_description
1 polymer ?
#
loop_
_entity_poly.entity_id
_entity_poly.type
_entity_poly.pdbx_seq_one_letter_code
_entity_poly.pdbx_strand_id
1 'polypeptide(L)'
;MTARWSKIVFEMWIRQITISPRSPSSRKFVVALLLSLTSLSLLITLRAQSESAAANPRVEKLYTEAKAAEARGDLDGAVVKYESILQIQPHLGAAYNNLGALYLKRHEYSKAAVVLQKGLAVDPTMSSASMLLGMAFYEMAQYAEARPRLEAAVRANPEDDNAELLLADDLIKLNEFEAAEGHLLRLSKRQPRNQEAWYLLGKVYMQLAERAFGKLDDIDPDSVLSHEIRGDVMAVMNNFPGALLEYKKAVELAPKQPGTHYKLGEAYWVWNDWASAATEFQAELLNDPSNCMAQWKLGNTLLEQHLNPQEALSDIDKALAVCPNLTEARVDRGRALIRLNREAEAVKDLQAAEQSSPNESTIHFLLAQAYRKIGRAQEAQSEMELFNKLEASARTAKAERGERLLLELGPNK
;
A
#
# COMPACT_ATOMS: atom_id res chain seq x y z
N MET A 1 -17.12 20.64 -15.32
CA MET A 1 -17.61 19.38 -14.73
C MET A 1 -16.47 18.53 -14.17
N THR A 2 -15.28 18.59 -14.73
CA THR A 2 -14.06 17.81 -14.37
C THR A 2 -13.57 17.98 -12.93
N ALA A 3 -13.56 19.18 -12.37
CA ALA A 3 -13.15 19.44 -10.99
C ALA A 3 -14.10 18.85 -9.91
N ARG A 4 -15.27 18.35 -10.32
CA ARG A 4 -16.25 17.79 -9.40
C ARG A 4 -16.10 16.28 -9.24
N TRP A 5 -15.53 15.61 -10.24
CA TRP A 5 -15.30 14.15 -10.23
C TRP A 5 -14.02 13.76 -9.50
N SER A 6 -12.92 14.49 -9.70
CA SER A 6 -11.69 14.26 -8.93
C SER A 6 -11.93 14.42 -7.43
N LYS A 7 -12.79 15.39 -7.06
CA LYS A 7 -13.15 15.63 -5.66
C LYS A 7 -14.06 14.55 -5.07
N ILE A 8 -14.95 13.95 -5.89
CA ILE A 8 -15.86 12.87 -5.44
C ILE A 8 -15.09 11.54 -5.29
N VAL A 9 -14.25 11.20 -6.25
CA VAL A 9 -13.37 10.00 -6.16
C VAL A 9 -12.42 10.14 -4.98
N PHE A 10 -11.82 11.32 -4.80
CA PHE A 10 -10.94 11.63 -3.68
C PHE A 10 -11.68 11.60 -2.32
N GLU A 11 -12.87 12.23 -2.19
CA GLU A 11 -13.62 12.22 -0.93
C GLU A 11 -14.23 10.85 -0.58
N MET A 12 -14.63 10.07 -1.56
CA MET A 12 -15.18 8.73 -1.33
C MET A 12 -14.06 7.72 -1.01
N TRP A 13 -12.92 7.80 -1.69
CA TRP A 13 -11.74 6.97 -1.41
C TRP A 13 -11.10 7.30 -0.06
N ILE A 14 -10.99 8.59 0.27
CA ILE A 14 -10.58 9.05 1.61
C ILE A 14 -11.55 8.55 2.69
N ARG A 15 -12.86 8.49 2.44
CA ARG A 15 -13.80 7.95 3.44
C ARG A 15 -13.63 6.46 3.72
N GLN A 16 -13.13 5.68 2.77
CA GLN A 16 -12.77 4.27 3.04
C GLN A 16 -11.38 4.10 3.68
N ILE A 17 -10.46 5.03 3.47
CA ILE A 17 -9.10 5.01 4.04
C ILE A 17 -8.95 5.94 5.24
N THR A 18 -9.72 7.02 5.34
CA THR A 18 -9.73 7.97 6.47
C THR A 18 -10.66 7.54 7.61
N ILE A 19 -10.76 6.26 7.88
CA ILE A 19 -11.06 5.82 9.22
C ILE A 19 -9.73 5.65 9.95
N SER A 20 -9.00 6.74 10.08
CA SER A 20 -8.09 6.98 11.20
C SER A 20 -7.78 8.47 11.27
N PRO A 21 -8.35 9.19 12.24
CA PRO A 21 -7.87 10.51 12.56
C PRO A 21 -6.51 10.34 13.22
N ARG A 22 -5.46 10.88 12.59
CA ARG A 22 -4.15 11.08 13.21
C ARG A 22 -3.58 9.82 13.88
N SER A 23 -3.08 8.89 13.07
CA SER A 23 -2.43 7.68 13.60
C SER A 23 -1.38 8.09 14.65
N PRO A 24 -1.37 7.38 15.81
CA PRO A 24 -0.28 7.55 16.78
C PRO A 24 1.10 7.22 16.19
N SER A 25 1.15 6.69 14.99
CA SER A 25 2.37 6.35 14.26
C SER A 25 3.19 7.57 13.88
N SER A 26 2.61 8.69 13.46
CA SER A 26 3.38 9.91 13.18
C SER A 26 4.02 10.46 14.46
N ARG A 27 3.33 10.42 15.61
CA ARG A 27 3.91 10.78 16.90
C ARG A 27 4.92 9.74 17.42
N LYS A 28 4.64 8.45 17.23
CA LYS A 28 5.57 7.37 17.60
C LYS A 28 6.78 7.32 16.66
N PHE A 29 6.63 7.70 15.40
CA PHE A 29 7.71 7.78 14.43
C PHE A 29 8.68 8.91 14.76
N VAL A 30 8.19 10.11 15.06
CA VAL A 30 9.05 11.23 15.52
C VAL A 30 9.77 10.86 16.82
N VAL A 31 9.10 10.18 17.76
CA VAL A 31 9.71 9.71 19.02
C VAL A 31 10.70 8.55 18.77
N ALA A 32 10.38 7.59 17.89
CA ALA A 32 11.30 6.50 17.52
C ALA A 32 12.50 7.01 16.71
N LEU A 33 12.27 7.98 15.79
CA LEU A 33 13.32 8.66 15.04
C LEU A 33 14.27 9.41 15.98
N LEU A 34 13.74 10.09 17.00
CA LEU A 34 14.52 10.79 18.01
C LEU A 34 15.30 9.82 18.93
N LEU A 35 14.78 8.64 19.20
CA LEU A 35 15.44 7.60 20.01
C LEU A 35 16.53 6.84 19.23
N SER A 36 16.36 6.60 17.93
CA SER A 36 17.40 5.98 17.07
C SER A 36 18.52 6.95 16.69
N LEU A 37 18.24 8.25 16.55
CA LEU A 37 19.24 9.29 16.35
C LEU A 37 20.20 9.43 17.54
N THR A 38 19.75 9.08 18.76
CA THR A 38 20.61 9.14 19.96
C THR A 38 21.65 8.02 20.02
N SER A 39 21.44 6.87 19.38
CA SER A 39 22.37 5.74 19.46
C SER A 39 23.45 5.76 18.36
N LEU A 40 23.17 6.24 17.16
CA LEU A 40 24.12 6.28 16.06
C LEU A 40 24.94 7.59 16.03
N SER A 41 24.33 8.73 16.41
CA SER A 41 25.03 10.00 16.56
C SER A 41 26.07 9.97 17.69
N LEU A 42 25.88 9.11 18.69
CA LEU A 42 26.82 8.99 19.82
C LEU A 42 28.21 8.47 19.40
N LEU A 43 28.31 7.59 18.40
CA LEU A 43 29.58 6.97 17.97
C LEU A 43 30.38 7.82 16.98
N ILE A 44 29.70 8.58 16.10
CA ILE A 44 30.37 9.42 15.08
C ILE A 44 30.72 10.79 15.66
N THR A 45 29.87 11.37 16.50
CA THR A 45 30.13 12.66 17.14
C THR A 45 31.19 12.62 18.21
N LEU A 46 31.40 11.47 18.92
CA LEU A 46 32.51 11.34 19.86
C LEU A 46 33.90 11.49 19.21
N ARG A 47 34.05 11.06 17.96
CA ARG A 47 35.35 11.09 17.25
C ARG A 47 35.69 12.46 16.65
N ALA A 48 34.71 13.21 16.16
CA ALA A 48 34.90 14.56 15.61
C ALA A 48 34.94 15.63 16.72
N GLN A 49 34.31 15.37 17.86
CA GLN A 49 34.26 16.30 18.99
C GLN A 49 35.49 16.27 19.89
N SER A 50 36.24 15.13 19.86
CA SER A 50 37.48 15.01 20.66
C SER A 50 38.63 15.93 20.20
N GLU A 51 38.65 16.35 18.95
CA GLU A 51 39.69 17.21 18.41
C GLU A 51 39.42 18.72 18.58
N SER A 52 38.16 19.17 18.70
CA SER A 52 37.77 20.58 18.81
C SER A 52 37.42 21.01 20.23
N ALA A 53 36.99 20.09 21.11
CA ALA A 53 36.63 20.39 22.50
C ALA A 53 37.83 20.45 23.47
N ALA A 54 39.01 20.03 23.08
CA ALA A 54 40.18 19.84 23.94
C ALA A 54 40.79 21.13 24.50
N ALA A 55 40.23 22.32 24.27
CA ALA A 55 40.85 23.57 24.65
C ALA A 55 40.16 24.35 25.82
N ASN A 56 38.94 23.98 26.23
CA ASN A 56 38.26 24.73 27.30
C ASN A 56 37.55 23.82 28.32
N PRO A 57 38.13 23.60 29.52
CA PRO A 57 37.56 22.69 30.55
C PRO A 57 36.13 23.09 30.99
N ARG A 58 35.79 24.37 30.86
CA ARG A 58 34.44 24.87 31.21
C ARG A 58 33.40 24.43 30.18
N VAL A 59 33.76 24.40 28.91
CA VAL A 59 32.88 23.93 27.86
C VAL A 59 32.64 22.42 27.97
N GLU A 60 33.71 21.66 28.25
CA GLU A 60 33.61 20.22 28.48
C GLU A 60 32.70 19.85 29.66
N LYS A 61 32.84 20.57 30.76
CA LYS A 61 31.98 20.44 31.92
C LYS A 61 30.52 20.73 31.58
N LEU A 62 30.26 21.87 30.93
CA LEU A 62 28.90 22.24 30.50
C LEU A 62 28.30 21.23 29.55
N TYR A 63 29.09 20.68 28.63
CA TYR A 63 28.65 19.64 27.72
C TYR A 63 28.24 18.36 28.44
N THR A 64 29.05 17.92 29.40
CA THR A 64 28.74 16.76 30.25
C THR A 64 27.47 16.99 31.08
N GLU A 65 27.32 18.19 31.65
CA GLU A 65 26.11 18.58 32.39
C GLU A 65 24.87 18.61 31.50
N ALA A 66 24.99 19.13 30.26
CA ALA A 66 23.91 19.13 29.26
C ALA A 66 23.46 17.71 28.91
N LYS A 67 24.40 16.81 28.62
CA LYS A 67 24.09 15.40 28.36
C LYS A 67 23.46 14.68 29.54
N ALA A 68 23.92 14.99 30.76
CA ALA A 68 23.31 14.44 31.97
C ALA A 68 21.88 14.98 32.20
N ALA A 69 21.61 16.25 31.86
CA ALA A 69 20.26 16.82 31.88
C ALA A 69 19.35 16.17 30.85
N GLU A 70 19.83 15.99 29.60
CA GLU A 70 19.09 15.24 28.54
C GLU A 70 18.71 13.82 29.00
N ALA A 71 19.65 13.10 29.61
CA ALA A 71 19.44 11.74 30.08
C ALA A 71 18.39 11.64 31.19
N ARG A 72 18.21 12.68 31.98
CA ARG A 72 17.15 12.79 33.02
C ARG A 72 15.83 13.35 32.50
N GLY A 73 15.77 13.73 31.21
CA GLY A 73 14.58 14.37 30.63
C GLY A 73 14.45 15.86 30.95
N ASP A 74 15.46 16.46 31.59
CA ASP A 74 15.53 17.90 31.90
C ASP A 74 15.98 18.65 30.64
N LEU A 75 15.03 18.83 29.69
CA LEU A 75 15.32 19.49 28.43
C LEU A 75 15.61 20.97 28.59
N ASP A 76 14.98 21.65 29.57
CA ASP A 76 15.22 23.06 29.88
C ASP A 76 16.63 23.29 30.43
N GLY A 77 17.05 22.46 31.36
CA GLY A 77 18.42 22.49 31.90
C GLY A 77 19.46 22.24 30.80
N ALA A 78 19.20 21.28 29.89
CA ALA A 78 20.09 21.01 28.77
C ALA A 78 20.21 22.21 27.81
N VAL A 79 19.08 22.85 27.44
CA VAL A 79 19.07 24.07 26.62
C VAL A 79 19.96 25.16 27.19
N VAL A 80 19.79 25.52 28.49
CA VAL A 80 20.58 26.53 29.14
C VAL A 80 22.09 26.23 29.12
N LYS A 81 22.46 24.96 29.24
CA LYS A 81 23.87 24.54 29.17
C LYS A 81 24.44 24.68 27.73
N TYR A 82 23.72 24.27 26.72
CA TYR A 82 24.19 24.47 25.32
C TYR A 82 24.23 25.95 24.93
N GLU A 83 23.28 26.77 25.36
CA GLU A 83 23.34 28.23 25.18
C GLU A 83 24.58 28.83 25.87
N SER A 84 24.91 28.39 27.10
CA SER A 84 26.10 28.81 27.82
C SER A 84 27.39 28.38 27.08
N ILE A 85 27.42 27.20 26.48
CA ILE A 85 28.52 26.75 25.61
C ILE A 85 28.70 27.69 24.43
N LEU A 86 27.59 28.04 23.73
CA LEU A 86 27.62 28.94 22.59
C LEU A 86 28.01 30.39 22.94
N GLN A 87 27.78 30.84 24.18
CA GLN A 87 28.31 32.11 24.66
C GLN A 87 29.84 32.09 24.83
N ILE A 88 30.42 30.92 25.20
CA ILE A 88 31.85 30.77 25.41
C ILE A 88 32.55 30.46 24.07
N GLN A 89 31.95 29.61 23.24
CA GLN A 89 32.45 29.16 21.93
C GLN A 89 31.39 29.33 20.84
N PRO A 90 31.19 30.51 20.26
CA PRO A 90 30.16 30.78 19.25
C PRO A 90 30.35 30.03 17.94
N HIS A 91 31.53 29.45 17.71
CA HIS A 91 31.83 28.69 16.49
C HIS A 91 31.79 27.15 16.68
N LEU A 92 31.24 26.67 17.78
CA LEU A 92 31.12 25.25 18.05
C LEU A 92 29.85 24.66 17.35
N GLY A 93 29.97 24.20 16.10
CA GLY A 93 28.88 23.64 15.29
C GLY A 93 28.10 22.53 16.01
N ALA A 94 28.80 21.65 16.73
CA ALA A 94 28.20 20.58 17.52
C ALA A 94 27.22 21.07 18.59
N ALA A 95 27.47 22.23 19.23
CA ALA A 95 26.56 22.79 20.22
C ALA A 95 25.28 23.32 19.58
N TYR A 96 25.35 23.93 18.38
CA TYR A 96 24.17 24.31 17.61
C TYR A 96 23.34 23.13 17.20
N ASN A 97 23.99 22.04 16.73
CA ASN A 97 23.29 20.81 16.35
C ASN A 97 22.51 20.19 17.53
N ASN A 98 23.16 20.07 18.70
CA ASN A 98 22.51 19.52 19.90
C ASN A 98 21.40 20.42 20.41
N LEU A 99 21.58 21.72 20.42
CA LEU A 99 20.56 22.69 20.80
C LEU A 99 19.35 22.65 19.87
N GLY A 100 19.60 22.56 18.55
CA GLY A 100 18.55 22.39 17.56
C GLY A 100 17.75 21.10 17.75
N ALA A 101 18.43 19.99 18.05
CA ALA A 101 17.78 18.73 18.37
C ALA A 101 16.90 18.81 19.63
N LEU A 102 17.32 19.56 20.66
CA LEU A 102 16.51 19.79 21.84
C LEU A 102 15.26 20.60 21.53
N TYR A 103 15.38 21.68 20.73
CA TYR A 103 14.22 22.46 20.33
C TYR A 103 13.23 21.63 19.50
N LEU A 104 13.70 20.74 18.61
CA LEU A 104 12.83 19.78 17.91
C LEU A 104 12.10 18.87 18.89
N LYS A 105 12.80 18.34 19.89
CA LYS A 105 12.21 17.50 20.94
C LYS A 105 11.10 18.22 21.73
N ARG A 106 11.24 19.53 21.89
CA ARG A 106 10.25 20.39 22.55
C ARG A 106 9.15 20.90 21.62
N HIS A 107 9.16 20.50 20.35
CA HIS A 107 8.26 21.00 19.30
C HIS A 107 8.38 22.52 19.06
N GLU A 108 9.53 23.10 19.39
CA GLU A 108 9.84 24.52 19.17
C GLU A 108 10.55 24.69 17.82
N TYR A 109 9.87 24.28 16.75
CA TYR A 109 10.44 24.13 15.41
C TYR A 109 11.08 25.39 14.85
N SER A 110 10.47 26.56 15.09
CA SER A 110 11.04 27.84 14.63
C SER A 110 12.38 28.17 15.32
N LYS A 111 12.51 27.87 16.62
CA LYS A 111 13.79 28.05 17.33
C LYS A 111 14.82 27.03 16.86
N ALA A 112 14.42 25.79 16.64
CA ALA A 112 15.27 24.76 16.05
C ALA A 112 15.85 25.22 14.71
N ALA A 113 15.01 25.71 13.82
CA ALA A 113 15.43 26.19 12.50
C ALA A 113 16.46 27.32 12.60
N VAL A 114 16.20 28.33 13.43
CA VAL A 114 17.14 29.47 13.61
C VAL A 114 18.50 29.00 14.15
N VAL A 115 18.51 28.11 15.13
CA VAL A 115 19.73 27.59 15.74
C VAL A 115 20.53 26.73 14.78
N LEU A 116 19.85 25.82 14.06
CA LEU A 116 20.47 24.93 13.09
C LEU A 116 21.02 25.68 11.87
N GLN A 117 20.33 26.74 11.41
CA GLN A 117 20.86 27.63 10.36
C GLN A 117 22.16 28.30 10.81
N LYS A 118 22.26 28.79 12.05
CA LYS A 118 23.50 29.34 12.61
C LYS A 118 24.62 28.28 12.66
N GLY A 119 24.28 27.05 13.07
CA GLY A 119 25.21 25.93 13.08
C GLY A 119 25.76 25.62 11.68
N LEU A 120 24.90 25.56 10.67
CA LEU A 120 25.27 25.33 9.27
C LEU A 120 26.04 26.51 8.65
N ALA A 121 25.88 27.73 9.17
CA ALA A 121 26.71 28.87 8.77
C ALA A 121 28.13 28.75 9.33
N VAL A 122 28.31 28.10 10.49
CA VAL A 122 29.62 27.80 11.10
C VAL A 122 30.28 26.61 10.41
N ASP A 123 29.53 25.53 10.21
CA ASP A 123 30.03 24.32 9.52
C ASP A 123 28.96 23.81 8.54
N PRO A 124 29.07 24.16 7.25
CA PRO A 124 28.14 23.73 6.20
C PRO A 124 28.15 22.22 5.92
N THR A 125 29.13 21.48 6.45
CA THR A 125 29.30 20.05 6.19
C THR A 125 28.54 19.17 7.17
N MET A 126 27.91 19.72 8.19
CA MET A 126 27.14 18.99 9.20
C MET A 126 25.86 18.40 8.60
N SER A 127 25.92 17.16 8.10
CA SER A 127 24.78 16.46 7.54
C SER A 127 23.64 16.28 8.56
N SER A 128 23.97 15.99 9.82
CA SER A 128 22.98 15.90 10.91
C SER A 128 22.22 17.21 11.13
N ALA A 129 22.91 18.36 11.10
CA ALA A 129 22.24 19.66 11.21
C ALA A 129 21.36 19.97 10.00
N SER A 130 21.76 19.56 8.79
CA SER A 130 20.91 19.65 7.59
C SER A 130 19.65 18.82 7.73
N MET A 131 19.78 17.57 8.19
CA MET A 131 18.63 16.70 8.46
C MET A 131 17.66 17.29 9.49
N LEU A 132 18.18 17.74 10.64
CA LEU A 132 17.37 18.35 11.70
C LEU A 132 16.70 19.65 11.24
N LEU A 133 17.39 20.46 10.42
CA LEU A 133 16.81 21.68 9.84
C LEU A 133 15.70 21.34 8.82
N GLY A 134 15.91 20.34 7.99
CA GLY A 134 14.88 19.82 7.08
C GLY A 134 13.65 19.34 7.85
N MET A 135 13.86 18.59 8.94
CA MET A 135 12.79 18.16 9.84
C MET A 135 12.05 19.35 10.48
N ALA A 136 12.77 20.38 10.92
CA ALA A 136 12.15 21.58 11.49
C ALA A 136 11.23 22.28 10.48
N PHE A 137 11.69 22.45 9.25
CA PHE A 137 10.89 23.04 8.17
C PHE A 137 9.69 22.14 7.80
N TYR A 138 9.90 20.83 7.71
CA TYR A 138 8.83 19.88 7.44
C TYR A 138 7.70 19.97 8.48
N GLU A 139 8.04 19.99 9.76
CA GLU A 139 7.08 20.11 10.87
C GLU A 139 6.34 21.46 10.90
N MET A 140 6.94 22.50 10.31
CA MET A 140 6.29 23.80 10.08
C MET A 140 5.47 23.86 8.79
N ALA A 141 5.35 22.74 8.06
CA ALA A 141 4.74 22.66 6.73
C ALA A 141 5.42 23.56 5.67
N GLN A 142 6.68 23.90 5.87
CA GLN A 142 7.52 24.65 4.95
C GLN A 142 8.32 23.67 4.08
N TYR A 143 7.58 22.93 3.25
CA TYR A 143 8.13 21.80 2.48
C TYR A 143 9.16 22.25 1.43
N ALA A 144 8.94 23.40 0.79
CA ALA A 144 9.89 23.94 -0.18
C ALA A 144 11.26 24.29 0.43
N GLU A 145 11.29 24.71 1.71
CA GLU A 145 12.49 24.98 2.48
C GLU A 145 13.11 23.70 3.07
N ALA A 146 12.28 22.71 3.41
CA ALA A 146 12.71 21.42 3.94
C ALA A 146 13.47 20.60 2.90
N ARG A 147 12.93 20.52 1.68
CA ARG A 147 13.47 19.71 0.57
C ARG A 147 14.98 19.84 0.36
N PRO A 148 15.57 21.03 0.12
CA PRO A 148 17.01 21.13 -0.17
C PRO A 148 17.87 20.68 1.02
N ARG A 149 17.36 20.75 2.24
CA ARG A 149 18.04 20.29 3.46
C ARG A 149 17.99 18.77 3.59
N LEU A 150 16.84 18.18 3.31
CA LEU A 150 16.67 16.73 3.29
C LEU A 150 17.45 16.07 2.16
N GLU A 151 17.44 16.67 0.97
CA GLU A 151 18.29 16.21 -0.15
C GLU A 151 19.78 16.27 0.19
N ALA A 152 20.24 17.32 0.89
CA ALA A 152 21.62 17.42 1.33
C ALA A 152 21.96 16.32 2.36
N ALA A 153 21.05 16.01 3.27
CA ALA A 153 21.21 14.94 4.25
C ALA A 153 21.29 13.56 3.57
N VAL A 154 20.38 13.25 2.63
CA VAL A 154 20.38 11.99 1.87
C VAL A 154 21.66 11.88 0.99
N ARG A 155 22.11 12.96 0.34
CA ARG A 155 23.38 12.95 -0.42
C ARG A 155 24.60 12.67 0.46
N ALA A 156 24.61 13.21 1.68
CA ALA A 156 25.72 13.03 2.60
C ALA A 156 25.75 11.61 3.23
N ASN A 157 24.57 11.02 3.45
CA ASN A 157 24.44 9.66 3.94
C ASN A 157 23.30 8.93 3.19
N PRO A 158 23.58 8.31 2.05
CA PRO A 158 22.58 7.59 1.24
C PRO A 158 21.97 6.35 1.91
N GLU A 159 22.58 5.87 2.99
CA GLU A 159 22.09 4.74 3.78
C GLU A 159 21.22 5.16 4.97
N ASP A 160 20.95 6.47 5.14
CA ASP A 160 20.03 6.95 6.17
C ASP A 160 18.59 6.82 5.70
N ASP A 161 17.99 5.68 6.05
CA ASP A 161 16.62 5.34 5.69
C ASP A 161 15.59 6.34 6.22
N ASN A 162 15.87 6.98 7.37
CA ASN A 162 14.98 7.98 7.96
C ASN A 162 15.02 9.30 7.17
N ALA A 163 16.20 9.72 6.74
CA ALA A 163 16.35 10.89 5.89
C ALA A 163 15.68 10.67 4.53
N GLU A 164 15.85 9.48 3.94
CA GLU A 164 15.23 9.14 2.66
C GLU A 164 13.70 9.06 2.76
N LEU A 165 13.17 8.49 3.85
CA LEU A 165 11.72 8.41 4.07
C LEU A 165 11.09 9.80 4.27
N LEU A 166 11.74 10.65 5.07
CA LEU A 166 11.26 12.01 5.30
C LEU A 166 11.32 12.87 4.04
N LEU A 167 12.38 12.72 3.23
CA LEU A 167 12.47 13.38 1.92
C LEU A 167 11.35 12.92 0.99
N ALA A 168 11.05 11.63 0.98
CA ALA A 168 9.98 11.12 0.13
C ALA A 168 8.61 11.66 0.56
N ASP A 169 8.32 11.75 1.87
CA ASP A 169 7.06 12.33 2.33
C ASP A 169 7.00 13.85 2.06
N ASP A 170 8.11 14.57 2.19
CA ASP A 170 8.21 15.99 1.82
C ASP A 170 7.90 16.20 0.32
N LEU A 171 8.47 15.37 -0.55
CA LEU A 171 8.19 15.39 -1.99
C LEU A 171 6.72 15.09 -2.31
N ILE A 172 6.08 14.18 -1.56
CA ILE A 172 4.63 13.93 -1.66
C ILE A 172 3.84 15.19 -1.30
N LYS A 173 4.22 15.91 -0.25
CA LYS A 173 3.57 17.18 0.13
C LYS A 173 3.73 18.27 -0.94
N LEU A 174 4.82 18.24 -1.68
CA LEU A 174 5.09 19.13 -2.81
C LEU A 174 4.42 18.67 -4.12
N ASN A 175 3.70 17.54 -4.12
CA ASN A 175 3.12 16.88 -5.29
C ASN A 175 4.18 16.44 -6.34
N GLU A 176 5.41 16.21 -5.92
CA GLU A 176 6.51 15.70 -6.74
C GLU A 176 6.58 14.17 -6.67
N PHE A 177 5.51 13.53 -7.14
CA PHE A 177 5.27 12.11 -6.95
C PHE A 177 6.31 11.21 -7.62
N GLU A 178 6.79 11.59 -8.80
CA GLU A 178 7.79 10.82 -9.55
C GLU A 178 9.14 10.80 -8.82
N ALA A 179 9.52 11.92 -8.19
CA ALA A 179 10.71 11.98 -7.36
C ALA A 179 10.55 11.15 -6.08
N ALA A 180 9.40 11.26 -5.41
CA ALA A 180 9.08 10.49 -4.22
C ALA A 180 9.11 8.97 -4.48
N GLU A 181 8.55 8.52 -5.64
CA GLU A 181 8.58 7.12 -6.07
C GLU A 181 10.01 6.58 -6.10
N GLY A 182 10.94 7.33 -6.71
CA GLY A 182 12.34 6.91 -6.80
C GLY A 182 12.99 6.66 -5.44
N HIS A 183 12.72 7.51 -4.45
CA HIS A 183 13.21 7.35 -3.07
C HIS A 183 12.57 6.14 -2.38
N LEU A 184 11.25 6.00 -2.48
CA LEU A 184 10.48 4.93 -1.83
C LEU A 184 10.82 3.54 -2.41
N LEU A 185 11.04 3.43 -3.72
CA LEU A 185 11.48 2.18 -4.35
C LEU A 185 12.88 1.76 -3.89
N ARG A 186 13.81 2.70 -3.71
CA ARG A 186 15.13 2.38 -3.14
C ARG A 186 15.00 1.89 -1.70
N LEU A 187 14.22 2.61 -0.90
CA LEU A 187 14.00 2.25 0.51
C LEU A 187 13.31 0.89 0.66
N SER A 188 12.27 0.60 -0.13
CA SER A 188 11.56 -0.68 -0.09
C SER A 188 12.45 -1.87 -0.49
N LYS A 189 13.45 -1.67 -1.36
CA LYS A 189 14.45 -2.70 -1.70
C LYS A 189 15.42 -2.95 -0.55
N ARG A 190 15.87 -1.90 0.16
CA ARG A 190 16.74 -2.05 1.33
C ARG A 190 16.00 -2.62 2.53
N GLN A 191 14.77 -2.17 2.73
CA GLN A 191 13.91 -2.54 3.85
C GLN A 191 12.56 -3.10 3.38
N PRO A 192 12.49 -4.37 2.90
CA PRO A 192 11.26 -4.94 2.34
C PRO A 192 10.08 -5.04 3.34
N ARG A 193 10.36 -4.94 4.65
CA ARG A 193 9.35 -4.97 5.72
C ARG A 193 8.98 -3.60 6.27
N ASN A 194 9.49 -2.52 5.69
CA ASN A 194 9.15 -1.17 6.11
C ASN A 194 7.73 -0.82 5.62
N GLN A 195 6.77 -0.92 6.54
CA GLN A 195 5.35 -0.69 6.24
C GLN A 195 5.08 0.75 5.81
N GLU A 196 5.82 1.73 6.35
CA GLU A 196 5.61 3.14 6.04
C GLU A 196 6.08 3.47 4.61
N ALA A 197 7.22 2.91 4.19
CA ALA A 197 7.68 3.06 2.81
C ALA A 197 6.66 2.50 1.81
N TRP A 198 6.11 1.31 2.06
CA TRP A 198 5.06 0.72 1.23
C TRP A 198 3.75 1.51 1.26
N TYR A 199 3.37 2.05 2.42
CA TYR A 199 2.19 2.90 2.55
C TYR A 199 2.33 4.19 1.74
N LEU A 200 3.47 4.89 1.85
CA LEU A 200 3.74 6.10 1.07
C LEU A 200 3.84 5.81 -0.43
N LEU A 201 4.48 4.69 -0.81
CA LEU A 201 4.54 4.26 -2.21
C LEU A 201 3.14 4.01 -2.79
N GLY A 202 2.26 3.35 -2.02
CA GLY A 202 0.86 3.18 -2.41
C GLY A 202 0.14 4.51 -2.63
N LYS A 203 0.34 5.49 -1.74
CA LYS A 203 -0.21 6.86 -1.91
C LYS A 203 0.32 7.53 -3.19
N VAL A 204 1.61 7.39 -3.47
CA VAL A 204 2.21 7.94 -4.69
C VAL A 204 1.57 7.33 -5.94
N TYR A 205 1.44 6.00 -5.99
CA TYR A 205 0.81 5.33 -7.14
C TYR A 205 -0.64 5.73 -7.33
N MET A 206 -1.38 5.95 -6.25
CA MET A 206 -2.75 6.45 -6.33
C MET A 206 -2.81 7.85 -6.96
N GLN A 207 -1.92 8.77 -6.55
CA GLN A 207 -1.88 10.12 -7.07
C GLN A 207 -1.41 10.16 -8.54
N LEU A 208 -0.45 9.32 -8.90
CA LEU A 208 0.00 9.16 -10.29
C LEU A 208 -1.11 8.60 -11.18
N ALA A 209 -1.85 7.60 -10.69
CA ALA A 209 -3.00 7.03 -11.40
C ALA A 209 -4.12 8.08 -11.57
N GLU A 210 -4.47 8.79 -10.50
CA GLU A 210 -5.46 9.87 -10.57
C GLU A 210 -5.08 10.94 -11.61
N ARG A 211 -3.80 11.34 -11.64
CA ARG A 211 -3.27 12.29 -12.62
C ARG A 211 -3.37 11.75 -14.05
N ALA A 212 -3.02 10.48 -14.25
CA ALA A 212 -3.07 9.84 -15.56
C ALA A 212 -4.53 9.72 -16.07
N PHE A 213 -5.46 9.31 -15.21
CA PHE A 213 -6.88 9.22 -15.56
C PHE A 213 -7.52 10.59 -15.81
N GLY A 214 -7.13 11.61 -15.01
CA GLY A 214 -7.53 12.99 -15.28
C GLY A 214 -7.06 13.46 -16.67
N LYS A 215 -5.84 13.09 -17.09
CA LYS A 215 -5.34 13.39 -18.43
C LYS A 215 -6.12 12.68 -19.53
N LEU A 216 -6.52 11.43 -19.29
CA LEU A 216 -7.37 10.71 -20.24
C LEU A 216 -8.71 11.42 -20.44
N ASP A 217 -9.37 11.84 -19.35
CA ASP A 217 -10.63 12.58 -19.39
C ASP A 217 -10.47 13.99 -20.02
N ASP A 218 -9.32 14.65 -19.83
CA ASP A 218 -9.01 15.94 -20.48
C ASP A 218 -8.89 15.80 -22.01
N ILE A 219 -8.41 14.65 -22.49
CA ILE A 219 -8.24 14.36 -23.92
C ILE A 219 -9.59 14.08 -24.57
N ASP A 220 -10.33 13.10 -24.03
CA ASP A 220 -11.66 12.72 -24.51
C ASP A 220 -12.47 12.04 -23.39
N PRO A 221 -13.37 12.79 -22.72
CA PRO A 221 -14.15 12.27 -21.60
C PRO A 221 -15.19 11.23 -22.02
N ASP A 222 -15.53 11.18 -23.31
CA ASP A 222 -16.53 10.26 -23.86
C ASP A 222 -15.88 9.13 -24.67
N SER A 223 -14.57 8.93 -24.57
CA SER A 223 -13.88 7.80 -25.20
C SER A 223 -14.21 6.46 -24.52
N VAL A 224 -14.03 5.38 -25.26
CA VAL A 224 -14.15 4.01 -24.72
C VAL A 224 -13.30 3.82 -23.48
N LEU A 225 -12.03 4.28 -23.50
CA LEU A 225 -11.11 4.15 -22.39
C LEU A 225 -11.55 4.94 -21.17
N SER A 226 -12.10 6.16 -21.36
CA SER A 226 -12.63 6.98 -20.25
C SER A 226 -13.85 6.30 -19.60
N HIS A 227 -14.72 5.69 -20.38
CA HIS A 227 -15.85 4.92 -19.85
C HIS A 227 -15.38 3.63 -19.15
N GLU A 228 -14.43 2.89 -19.72
CA GLU A 228 -13.88 1.69 -19.10
C GLU A 228 -13.23 1.99 -17.74
N ILE A 229 -12.37 3.01 -17.66
CA ILE A 229 -11.69 3.32 -16.39
C ILE A 229 -12.65 3.84 -15.32
N ARG A 230 -13.69 4.62 -15.71
CA ARG A 230 -14.73 5.01 -14.76
C ARG A 230 -15.53 3.82 -14.26
N GLY A 231 -15.82 2.87 -15.14
CA GLY A 231 -16.43 1.59 -14.78
C GLY A 231 -15.57 0.79 -13.80
N ASP A 232 -14.26 0.65 -14.08
CA ASP A 232 -13.29 -0.04 -13.22
C ASP A 232 -13.23 0.61 -11.82
N VAL A 233 -13.15 1.94 -11.73
CA VAL A 233 -13.16 2.68 -10.48
C VAL A 233 -14.46 2.45 -9.70
N MET A 234 -15.61 2.52 -10.37
CA MET A 234 -16.91 2.30 -9.73
C MET A 234 -17.07 0.85 -9.24
N ALA A 235 -16.57 -0.14 -9.99
CA ALA A 235 -16.57 -1.55 -9.60
C ALA A 235 -15.75 -1.78 -8.33
N VAL A 236 -14.53 -1.22 -8.25
CA VAL A 236 -13.67 -1.28 -7.04
C VAL A 236 -14.37 -0.64 -5.83
N MET A 237 -15.17 0.40 -6.05
CA MET A 237 -15.96 1.06 -5.01
C MET A 237 -17.26 0.32 -4.64
N ASN A 238 -17.51 -0.86 -5.20
CA ASN A 238 -18.75 -1.61 -5.08
C ASN A 238 -19.99 -0.83 -5.57
N ASN A 239 -19.81 0.18 -6.41
CA ASN A 239 -20.91 0.89 -7.10
C ASN A 239 -21.20 0.18 -8.43
N PHE A 240 -21.74 -1.03 -8.36
CA PHE A 240 -22.04 -1.84 -9.54
C PHE A 240 -23.04 -1.21 -10.51
N PRO A 241 -24.12 -0.52 -10.07
CA PRO A 241 -24.99 0.17 -11.00
C PRO A 241 -24.27 1.26 -11.81
N GLY A 242 -23.37 2.01 -11.18
CA GLY A 242 -22.54 2.99 -11.88
C GLY A 242 -21.56 2.34 -12.85
N ALA A 243 -20.87 1.26 -12.43
CA ALA A 243 -19.96 0.51 -13.27
C ALA A 243 -20.66 -0.04 -14.53
N LEU A 244 -21.82 -0.67 -14.35
CA LEU A 244 -22.63 -1.17 -15.47
C LEU A 244 -23.02 -0.07 -16.46
N LEU A 245 -23.37 1.15 -15.99
CA LEU A 245 -23.68 2.28 -16.84
C LEU A 245 -22.49 2.69 -17.72
N GLU A 246 -21.31 2.77 -17.13
CA GLU A 246 -20.10 3.18 -17.83
C GLU A 246 -19.62 2.09 -18.82
N TYR A 247 -19.61 0.82 -18.42
CA TYR A 247 -19.25 -0.27 -19.34
C TYR A 247 -20.24 -0.43 -20.50
N LYS A 248 -21.55 -0.21 -20.30
CA LYS A 248 -22.53 -0.17 -21.40
C LYS A 248 -22.18 0.90 -22.42
N LYS A 249 -21.81 2.08 -21.99
CA LYS A 249 -21.38 3.15 -22.91
C LYS A 249 -20.12 2.77 -23.67
N ALA A 250 -19.15 2.11 -23.02
CA ALA A 250 -17.95 1.61 -23.68
C ALA A 250 -18.33 0.60 -24.79
N VAL A 251 -19.23 -0.33 -24.50
CA VAL A 251 -19.74 -1.30 -25.49
C VAL A 251 -20.52 -0.61 -26.62
N GLU A 252 -21.36 0.39 -26.31
CA GLU A 252 -22.10 1.16 -27.32
C GLU A 252 -21.16 1.90 -28.29
N LEU A 253 -20.05 2.45 -27.79
CA LEU A 253 -19.05 3.16 -28.59
C LEU A 253 -18.19 2.20 -29.43
N ALA A 254 -17.85 1.03 -28.88
CA ALA A 254 -16.96 0.07 -29.55
C ALA A 254 -17.44 -1.38 -29.40
N PRO A 255 -18.60 -1.74 -30.00
CA PRO A 255 -19.21 -3.06 -29.81
C PRO A 255 -18.39 -4.25 -30.37
N LYS A 256 -17.36 -3.96 -31.16
CA LYS A 256 -16.47 -4.98 -31.74
C LYS A 256 -15.05 -4.97 -31.15
N GLN A 257 -14.80 -4.09 -30.20
CA GLN A 257 -13.50 -4.02 -29.54
C GLN A 257 -13.36 -5.20 -28.57
N PRO A 258 -12.31 -6.04 -28.69
CA PRO A 258 -12.03 -7.07 -27.71
C PRO A 258 -11.86 -6.48 -26.31
N GLY A 259 -12.45 -7.14 -25.31
CA GLY A 259 -12.37 -6.76 -23.92
C GLY A 259 -13.53 -5.93 -23.39
N THR A 260 -14.23 -5.12 -24.21
CA THR A 260 -15.34 -4.28 -23.75
C THR A 260 -16.52 -5.10 -23.25
N HIS A 261 -16.95 -6.09 -24.01
CA HIS A 261 -18.01 -7.01 -23.60
C HIS A 261 -17.59 -7.86 -22.41
N TYR A 262 -16.31 -8.27 -22.32
CA TYR A 262 -15.80 -9.01 -21.17
C TYR A 262 -15.98 -8.22 -19.87
N LYS A 263 -15.57 -6.94 -19.83
CA LYS A 263 -15.73 -6.07 -18.66
C LYS A 263 -17.19 -5.90 -18.24
N LEU A 264 -18.08 -5.68 -19.20
CA LEU A 264 -19.52 -5.58 -18.94
C LEU A 264 -20.07 -6.91 -18.40
N GLY A 265 -19.69 -8.02 -19.00
CA GLY A 265 -20.05 -9.35 -18.55
C GLY A 265 -19.57 -9.67 -17.14
N GLU A 266 -18.35 -9.27 -16.82
CA GLU A 266 -17.78 -9.41 -15.46
C GLU A 266 -18.55 -8.58 -14.42
N ALA A 267 -18.94 -7.35 -14.76
CA ALA A 267 -19.76 -6.52 -13.89
C ALA A 267 -21.14 -7.13 -13.62
N TYR A 268 -21.80 -7.67 -14.65
CA TYR A 268 -23.05 -8.42 -14.47
C TYR A 268 -22.85 -9.69 -13.64
N TRP A 269 -21.73 -10.41 -13.86
CA TRP A 269 -21.39 -11.63 -13.13
C TRP A 269 -21.22 -11.35 -11.62
N VAL A 270 -20.51 -10.29 -11.24
CA VAL A 270 -20.36 -9.86 -9.84
C VAL A 270 -21.70 -9.42 -9.26
N TRP A 271 -22.57 -8.84 -10.06
CA TRP A 271 -23.92 -8.42 -9.68
C TRP A 271 -24.92 -9.60 -9.60
N ASN A 272 -24.47 -10.83 -9.89
CA ASN A 272 -25.29 -12.04 -9.97
C ASN A 272 -26.39 -12.00 -11.05
N ASP A 273 -26.28 -11.12 -12.05
CA ASP A 273 -27.12 -11.16 -13.25
C ASP A 273 -26.50 -12.10 -14.29
N TRP A 274 -26.64 -13.39 -14.03
CA TRP A 274 -26.01 -14.44 -14.80
C TRP A 274 -26.47 -14.48 -16.27
N ALA A 275 -27.72 -14.11 -16.53
CA ALA A 275 -28.26 -14.11 -17.89
C ALA A 275 -27.62 -13.01 -18.74
N SER A 276 -27.54 -11.80 -18.22
CA SER A 276 -26.85 -10.69 -18.87
C SER A 276 -25.34 -10.97 -19.00
N ALA A 277 -24.72 -11.51 -17.97
CA ALA A 277 -23.31 -11.91 -18.02
C ALA A 277 -23.02 -12.91 -19.14
N ALA A 278 -23.83 -13.97 -19.28
CA ALA A 278 -23.68 -14.94 -20.36
C ALA A 278 -23.79 -14.30 -21.74
N THR A 279 -24.74 -13.37 -21.92
CA THR A 279 -24.93 -12.66 -23.20
C THR A 279 -23.68 -11.86 -23.57
N GLU A 280 -23.12 -11.13 -22.61
CA GLU A 280 -21.93 -10.32 -22.84
C GLU A 280 -20.68 -11.18 -23.06
N PHE A 281 -20.49 -12.27 -22.32
CA PHE A 281 -19.38 -13.21 -22.59
C PHE A 281 -19.48 -13.86 -23.96
N GLN A 282 -20.70 -14.18 -24.41
CA GLN A 282 -20.90 -14.67 -25.79
C GLN A 282 -20.54 -13.62 -26.85
N ALA A 283 -20.94 -12.36 -26.63
CA ALA A 283 -20.57 -11.24 -27.49
C ALA A 283 -19.05 -11.01 -27.54
N GLU A 284 -18.38 -11.11 -26.39
CA GLU A 284 -16.91 -11.06 -26.34
C GLU A 284 -16.27 -12.14 -27.17
N LEU A 285 -16.76 -13.38 -27.10
CA LEU A 285 -16.22 -14.52 -27.85
C LEU A 285 -16.47 -14.44 -29.36
N LEU A 286 -17.43 -13.59 -29.82
CA LEU A 286 -17.58 -13.25 -31.24
C LEU A 286 -16.50 -12.26 -31.68
N ASN A 287 -16.04 -11.39 -30.79
CA ASN A 287 -14.99 -10.39 -31.07
C ASN A 287 -13.58 -10.98 -30.87
N ASP A 288 -13.39 -11.77 -29.82
CA ASP A 288 -12.14 -12.47 -29.47
C ASP A 288 -12.44 -13.93 -29.09
N PRO A 289 -12.47 -14.87 -30.09
CA PRO A 289 -12.66 -16.28 -29.81
C PRO A 289 -11.56 -16.93 -28.95
N SER A 290 -10.43 -16.25 -28.77
CA SER A 290 -9.30 -16.72 -27.95
C SER A 290 -9.35 -16.25 -26.49
N ASN A 291 -10.33 -15.45 -26.11
CA ASN A 291 -10.50 -15.00 -24.75
C ASN A 291 -10.93 -16.14 -23.81
N CYS A 292 -9.93 -16.84 -23.28
CA CYS A 292 -10.18 -17.98 -22.39
C CYS A 292 -10.88 -17.59 -21.09
N MET A 293 -10.75 -16.36 -20.63
CA MET A 293 -11.44 -15.86 -19.43
C MET A 293 -12.94 -15.70 -19.70
N ALA A 294 -13.32 -15.12 -20.84
CA ALA A 294 -14.72 -15.03 -21.26
C ALA A 294 -15.33 -16.41 -21.46
N GLN A 295 -14.58 -17.34 -22.07
CA GLN A 295 -15.03 -18.70 -22.30
C GLN A 295 -15.25 -19.48 -21.00
N TRP A 296 -14.33 -19.34 -20.02
CA TRP A 296 -14.50 -19.91 -18.69
C TRP A 296 -15.69 -19.29 -17.94
N LYS A 297 -15.78 -17.96 -17.91
CA LYS A 297 -16.87 -17.24 -17.24
C LYS A 297 -18.24 -17.59 -17.82
N LEU A 298 -18.33 -17.83 -19.13
CA LEU A 298 -19.55 -18.34 -19.76
C LEU A 298 -19.95 -19.70 -19.20
N GLY A 299 -19.02 -20.66 -19.13
CA GLY A 299 -19.27 -21.97 -18.51
C GLY A 299 -19.60 -21.87 -17.02
N ASN A 300 -18.91 -20.99 -16.29
CA ASN A 300 -19.19 -20.75 -14.86
C ASN A 300 -20.60 -20.17 -14.66
N THR A 301 -21.07 -19.22 -15.49
CA THR A 301 -22.44 -18.69 -15.37
C THR A 301 -23.51 -19.76 -15.53
N LEU A 302 -23.30 -20.76 -16.38
CA LEU A 302 -24.21 -21.91 -16.49
C LEU A 302 -24.23 -22.76 -15.22
N LEU A 303 -23.07 -22.91 -14.57
CA LEU A 303 -22.98 -23.61 -13.29
C LEU A 303 -23.68 -22.85 -12.17
N GLU A 304 -23.53 -21.53 -12.08
CA GLU A 304 -24.19 -20.70 -11.07
C GLU A 304 -25.72 -20.70 -11.22
N GLN A 305 -26.21 -20.70 -12.45
CA GLN A 305 -27.63 -20.82 -12.75
C GLN A 305 -28.19 -22.24 -12.56
N HIS A 306 -27.37 -23.22 -12.18
CA HIS A 306 -27.72 -24.64 -12.13
C HIS A 306 -28.29 -25.20 -13.46
N LEU A 307 -27.93 -24.57 -14.57
CA LEU A 307 -28.30 -24.97 -15.91
C LEU A 307 -27.36 -26.07 -16.44
N ASN A 308 -27.55 -26.44 -17.67
CA ASN A 308 -26.91 -27.51 -18.42
C ASN A 308 -25.41 -27.76 -18.09
N PRO A 309 -25.07 -28.69 -17.17
CA PRO A 309 -23.67 -28.91 -16.78
C PRO A 309 -22.82 -29.47 -17.92
N GLN A 310 -23.44 -30.07 -18.97
CA GLN A 310 -22.73 -30.57 -20.15
C GLN A 310 -22.24 -29.41 -21.00
N GLU A 311 -23.03 -28.38 -21.20
CA GLU A 311 -22.67 -27.18 -21.93
C GLU A 311 -21.59 -26.37 -21.13
N ALA A 312 -21.79 -26.23 -19.83
CA ALA A 312 -20.80 -25.62 -18.96
C ALA A 312 -19.43 -26.33 -19.09
N LEU A 313 -19.42 -27.66 -19.05
CA LEU A 313 -18.20 -28.46 -19.23
C LEU A 313 -17.55 -28.18 -20.57
N SER A 314 -18.35 -28.14 -21.67
CA SER A 314 -17.84 -27.86 -23.01
C SER A 314 -17.15 -26.50 -23.11
N ASP A 315 -17.75 -25.48 -22.51
CA ASP A 315 -17.17 -24.12 -22.53
C ASP A 315 -15.92 -24.02 -21.66
N ILE A 316 -15.90 -24.67 -20.50
CA ILE A 316 -14.71 -24.73 -19.65
C ILE A 316 -13.59 -25.54 -20.33
N ASP A 317 -13.90 -26.62 -21.05
CA ASP A 317 -12.92 -27.39 -21.84
C ASP A 317 -12.26 -26.52 -22.91
N LYS A 318 -13.04 -25.68 -23.64
CA LYS A 318 -12.50 -24.70 -24.58
C LYS A 318 -11.59 -23.69 -23.93
N ALA A 319 -11.98 -23.16 -22.76
CA ALA A 319 -11.15 -22.24 -22.00
C ALA A 319 -9.81 -22.86 -21.60
N LEU A 320 -9.82 -24.09 -21.08
CA LEU A 320 -8.62 -24.83 -20.69
C LEU A 320 -7.74 -25.26 -21.85
N ALA A 321 -8.32 -25.42 -23.06
CA ALA A 321 -7.54 -25.68 -24.28
C ALA A 321 -6.65 -24.47 -24.65
N VAL A 322 -7.11 -23.24 -24.39
CA VAL A 322 -6.35 -22.01 -24.63
C VAL A 322 -5.48 -21.67 -23.45
N CYS A 323 -6.04 -21.75 -22.23
CA CYS A 323 -5.38 -21.39 -20.97
C CYS A 323 -5.27 -22.61 -20.03
N PRO A 324 -4.35 -23.55 -20.27
CA PRO A 324 -4.31 -24.82 -19.53
C PRO A 324 -3.97 -24.69 -18.06
N ASN A 325 -3.44 -23.57 -17.62
CA ASN A 325 -3.03 -23.32 -16.21
C ASN A 325 -4.06 -22.51 -15.43
N LEU A 326 -5.27 -22.27 -15.96
CA LEU A 326 -6.32 -21.54 -15.27
C LEU A 326 -6.92 -22.42 -14.18
N THR A 327 -6.49 -22.19 -12.94
CA THR A 327 -6.86 -23.01 -11.77
C THR A 327 -8.36 -22.95 -11.49
N GLU A 328 -8.96 -21.79 -11.59
CA GLU A 328 -10.39 -21.55 -11.36
C GLU A 328 -11.25 -22.34 -12.37
N ALA A 329 -10.83 -22.36 -13.63
CA ALA A 329 -11.50 -23.15 -14.65
C ALA A 329 -11.40 -24.66 -14.37
N ARG A 330 -10.26 -25.15 -13.83
CA ARG A 330 -10.14 -26.56 -13.40
C ARG A 330 -11.08 -26.90 -12.26
N VAL A 331 -11.23 -25.99 -11.29
CA VAL A 331 -12.18 -26.17 -10.18
C VAL A 331 -13.61 -26.26 -10.71
N ASP A 332 -13.99 -25.34 -11.60
CA ASP A 332 -15.33 -25.33 -12.18
C ASP A 332 -15.57 -26.55 -13.11
N ARG A 333 -14.52 -27.00 -13.81
CA ARG A 333 -14.58 -28.27 -14.55
C ARG A 333 -14.87 -29.45 -13.63
N GLY A 334 -14.19 -29.50 -12.48
CA GLY A 334 -14.46 -30.49 -11.44
C GLY A 334 -15.91 -30.41 -10.94
N ARG A 335 -16.45 -29.22 -10.70
CA ARG A 335 -17.87 -29.00 -10.36
C ARG A 335 -18.82 -29.54 -11.44
N ALA A 336 -18.56 -29.21 -12.70
CA ALA A 336 -19.36 -29.70 -13.83
C ALA A 336 -19.35 -31.22 -13.91
N LEU A 337 -18.18 -31.84 -13.80
CA LEU A 337 -18.00 -33.31 -13.85
C LEU A 337 -18.72 -34.01 -12.70
N ILE A 338 -18.66 -33.45 -11.49
CA ILE A 338 -19.44 -34.01 -10.33
C ILE A 338 -20.95 -33.96 -10.60
N ARG A 339 -21.45 -32.86 -11.18
CA ARG A 339 -22.88 -32.75 -11.57
C ARG A 339 -23.29 -33.75 -12.66
N LEU A 340 -22.33 -34.16 -13.46
CA LEU A 340 -22.51 -35.16 -14.52
C LEU A 340 -22.28 -36.62 -14.08
N ASN A 341 -22.03 -36.85 -12.77
CA ASN A 341 -21.65 -38.12 -12.18
C ASN A 341 -20.37 -38.73 -12.82
N ARG A 342 -19.38 -37.86 -13.15
CA ARG A 342 -18.06 -38.20 -13.69
C ARG A 342 -16.96 -37.91 -12.67
N GLU A 343 -17.17 -38.37 -11.44
CA GLU A 343 -16.35 -37.99 -10.27
C GLU A 343 -14.89 -38.42 -10.38
N ALA A 344 -14.61 -39.55 -11.06
CA ALA A 344 -13.24 -40.03 -11.27
C ALA A 344 -12.41 -39.06 -12.14
N GLU A 345 -13.06 -38.35 -13.07
CA GLU A 345 -12.42 -37.29 -13.85
C GLU A 345 -12.29 -36.01 -13.07
N ALA A 346 -13.34 -35.65 -12.28
CA ALA A 346 -13.30 -34.49 -11.41
C ALA A 346 -12.14 -34.53 -10.43
N VAL A 347 -11.85 -35.70 -9.83
CA VAL A 347 -10.71 -35.88 -8.91
C VAL A 347 -9.38 -35.47 -9.56
N LYS A 348 -9.16 -35.82 -10.82
CA LYS A 348 -7.90 -35.48 -11.52
C LYS A 348 -7.73 -33.98 -11.68
N ASP A 349 -8.79 -33.27 -12.07
CA ASP A 349 -8.76 -31.83 -12.24
C ASP A 349 -8.60 -31.10 -10.90
N LEU A 350 -9.35 -31.54 -9.88
CA LEU A 350 -9.30 -30.95 -8.56
C LEU A 350 -7.96 -31.18 -7.86
N GLN A 351 -7.32 -32.35 -8.05
CA GLN A 351 -5.96 -32.58 -7.57
C GLN A 351 -4.93 -31.69 -8.25
N ALA A 352 -5.09 -31.43 -9.56
CA ALA A 352 -4.22 -30.49 -10.27
C ALA A 352 -4.43 -29.04 -9.78
N ALA A 353 -5.68 -28.68 -9.47
CA ALA A 353 -6.00 -27.36 -8.87
C ALA A 353 -5.45 -27.22 -7.45
N GLU A 354 -5.53 -28.29 -6.63
CA GLU A 354 -4.96 -28.35 -5.27
C GLU A 354 -3.44 -28.09 -5.27
N GLN A 355 -2.70 -28.65 -6.21
CA GLN A 355 -1.27 -28.41 -6.34
C GLN A 355 -0.93 -26.93 -6.56
N SER A 356 -1.79 -26.21 -7.28
CA SER A 356 -1.61 -24.78 -7.55
C SER A 356 -2.12 -23.89 -6.42
N SER A 357 -3.19 -24.33 -5.74
CA SER A 357 -3.87 -23.56 -4.70
C SER A 357 -4.26 -24.44 -3.48
N PRO A 358 -3.28 -24.93 -2.70
CA PRO A 358 -3.51 -25.91 -1.64
C PRO A 358 -4.31 -25.38 -0.44
N ASN A 359 -4.50 -24.06 -0.33
CA ASN A 359 -5.26 -23.44 0.75
C ASN A 359 -6.66 -22.97 0.32
N GLU A 360 -7.10 -23.32 -0.90
CA GLU A 360 -8.44 -22.98 -1.39
C GLU A 360 -9.46 -23.99 -0.88
N SER A 361 -10.28 -23.58 0.10
CA SER A 361 -11.23 -24.48 0.79
C SER A 361 -12.22 -25.16 -0.15
N THR A 362 -12.66 -24.46 -1.20
CA THR A 362 -13.59 -24.97 -2.20
C THR A 362 -13.09 -26.24 -2.89
N ILE A 363 -11.78 -26.32 -3.17
CA ILE A 363 -11.15 -27.48 -3.81
C ILE A 363 -11.31 -28.72 -2.93
N HIS A 364 -10.97 -28.60 -1.65
CA HIS A 364 -11.05 -29.69 -0.68
C HIS A 364 -12.48 -30.15 -0.47
N PHE A 365 -13.45 -29.23 -0.42
CA PHE A 365 -14.87 -29.59 -0.38
C PHE A 365 -15.30 -30.42 -1.59
N LEU A 366 -14.90 -30.00 -2.80
CA LEU A 366 -15.25 -30.71 -4.03
C LEU A 366 -14.53 -32.06 -4.13
N LEU A 367 -13.26 -32.15 -3.71
CA LEU A 367 -12.54 -33.44 -3.63
C LEU A 367 -13.23 -34.39 -2.65
N ALA A 368 -13.61 -33.92 -1.46
CA ALA A 368 -14.36 -34.74 -0.49
C ALA A 368 -15.66 -35.26 -1.08
N GLN A 369 -16.38 -34.43 -1.81
CA GLN A 369 -17.62 -34.81 -2.47
C GLN A 369 -17.37 -35.88 -3.55
N ALA A 370 -16.37 -35.67 -4.41
CA ALA A 370 -16.03 -36.61 -5.48
C ALA A 370 -15.53 -37.95 -4.91
N TYR A 371 -14.63 -37.95 -3.93
CA TYR A 371 -14.11 -39.15 -3.28
C TYR A 371 -15.23 -39.98 -2.59
N ARG A 372 -16.18 -39.29 -1.91
CA ARG A 372 -17.34 -39.97 -1.31
C ARG A 372 -18.16 -40.73 -2.35
N LYS A 373 -18.39 -40.12 -3.50
CA LYS A 373 -19.18 -40.70 -4.58
C LYS A 373 -18.51 -41.92 -5.23
N ILE A 374 -17.19 -41.94 -5.32
CA ILE A 374 -16.44 -43.08 -5.89
C ILE A 374 -16.03 -44.11 -4.82
N GLY A 375 -16.56 -44.00 -3.58
CA GLY A 375 -16.33 -44.98 -2.51
C GLY A 375 -15.00 -44.85 -1.78
N ARG A 376 -14.22 -43.78 -1.99
CA ARG A 376 -12.95 -43.50 -1.32
C ARG A 376 -13.19 -42.75 -0.02
N ALA A 377 -13.76 -43.43 0.96
CA ALA A 377 -14.27 -42.80 2.18
C ALA A 377 -13.19 -42.17 3.05
N GLN A 378 -12.00 -42.76 3.11
CA GLN A 378 -10.90 -42.23 3.92
C GLN A 378 -10.35 -40.92 3.36
N GLU A 379 -10.14 -40.85 2.04
CA GLU A 379 -9.70 -39.61 1.38
C GLU A 379 -10.78 -38.53 1.48
N ALA A 380 -12.06 -38.90 1.31
CA ALA A 380 -13.17 -37.96 1.47
C ALA A 380 -13.20 -37.35 2.88
N GLN A 381 -12.87 -38.14 3.91
CA GLN A 381 -12.80 -37.64 5.28
C GLN A 381 -11.62 -36.68 5.47
N SER A 382 -10.43 -37.05 4.96
CA SER A 382 -9.23 -36.20 5.05
C SER A 382 -9.43 -34.84 4.39
N GLU A 383 -10.04 -34.83 3.20
CA GLU A 383 -10.33 -33.57 2.50
C GLU A 383 -11.36 -32.71 3.25
N MET A 384 -12.38 -33.33 3.83
CA MET A 384 -13.38 -32.62 4.65
C MET A 384 -12.78 -32.03 5.93
N GLU A 385 -11.85 -32.72 6.56
CA GLU A 385 -11.11 -32.21 7.74
C GLU A 385 -10.26 -30.99 7.34
N LEU A 386 -9.59 -31.03 6.19
CA LEU A 386 -8.81 -29.91 5.68
C LEU A 386 -9.69 -28.71 5.31
N PHE A 387 -10.82 -28.94 4.63
CA PHE A 387 -11.84 -27.93 4.37
C PHE A 387 -12.28 -27.22 5.66
N ASN A 388 -12.65 -27.98 6.69
CA ASN A 388 -13.11 -27.44 7.96
C ASN A 388 -12.02 -26.63 8.67
N LYS A 389 -10.77 -27.07 8.60
CA LYS A 389 -9.61 -26.35 9.14
C LYS A 389 -9.37 -25.01 8.42
N LEU A 390 -9.40 -25.00 7.11
CA LEU A 390 -9.22 -23.80 6.30
C LEU A 390 -10.33 -22.77 6.56
N GLU A 391 -11.60 -23.24 6.60
CA GLU A 391 -12.75 -22.40 6.91
C GLU A 391 -12.68 -21.82 8.34
N ALA A 392 -12.28 -22.61 9.32
CA ALA A 392 -12.09 -22.13 10.68
C ALA A 392 -11.00 -21.05 10.75
N SER A 393 -9.87 -21.26 10.06
CA SER A 393 -8.78 -20.28 9.98
C SER A 393 -9.24 -18.98 9.32
N ALA A 394 -10.01 -19.08 8.22
CA ALA A 394 -10.53 -17.90 7.52
C ALA A 394 -11.52 -17.10 8.40
N ARG A 395 -12.38 -17.79 9.16
CA ARG A 395 -13.32 -17.14 10.12
C ARG A 395 -12.55 -16.43 11.24
N THR A 396 -11.53 -17.07 11.81
CA THR A 396 -10.69 -16.47 12.85
C THR A 396 -9.98 -15.24 12.34
N ALA A 397 -9.33 -15.31 11.18
CA ALA A 397 -8.64 -14.17 10.56
C ALA A 397 -9.61 -13.01 10.25
N LYS A 398 -10.85 -13.32 9.82
CA LYS A 398 -11.91 -12.32 9.59
C LYS A 398 -12.35 -11.66 10.90
N ALA A 399 -12.53 -12.43 11.97
CA ALA A 399 -12.91 -11.93 13.29
C ALA A 399 -11.81 -11.02 13.87
N GLU A 400 -10.54 -11.45 13.83
CA GLU A 400 -9.41 -10.66 14.30
C GLU A 400 -9.24 -9.34 13.52
N ARG A 401 -9.48 -9.38 12.19
CA ARG A 401 -9.48 -8.17 11.36
C ARG A 401 -10.61 -7.22 11.74
N GLY A 402 -11.80 -7.75 12.00
CA GLY A 402 -12.97 -6.98 12.45
C GLY A 402 -12.75 -6.35 13.82
N GLU A 403 -12.20 -7.11 14.78
CA GLU A 403 -11.87 -6.62 16.11
C GLU A 403 -10.79 -5.54 16.08
N ARG A 404 -9.75 -5.72 15.28
CA ARG A 404 -8.70 -4.72 15.06
C ARG A 404 -9.28 -3.43 14.48
N LEU A 405 -10.17 -3.54 13.50
CA LEU A 405 -10.85 -2.39 12.89
C LEU A 405 -11.70 -1.62 13.93
N LEU A 406 -12.42 -2.34 14.79
CA LEU A 406 -13.21 -1.74 15.88
C LEU A 406 -12.33 -1.04 16.93
N LEU A 407 -11.16 -1.60 17.25
CA LEU A 407 -10.19 -0.99 18.16
C LEU A 407 -9.56 0.28 17.55
N GLU A 408 -9.32 0.28 16.23
CA GLU A 408 -8.80 1.45 15.50
C GLU A 408 -9.84 2.57 15.40
N LEU A 409 -11.12 2.23 15.30
CA LEU A 409 -12.22 3.21 15.23
C LEU A 409 -12.50 3.90 16.58
N GLY A 410 -12.09 3.31 17.70
CA GLY A 410 -12.31 3.83 19.05
C GLY A 410 -13.80 3.90 19.45
N PRO A 411 -14.14 4.02 20.72
CA PRO A 411 -15.51 4.34 21.11
C PRO A 411 -15.82 5.76 20.63
N ASN A 412 -16.90 5.89 19.86
CA ASN A 412 -17.45 7.19 19.50
C ASN A 412 -17.57 8.06 20.75
N LYS A 413 -16.76 9.14 20.81
CA LYS A 413 -16.97 10.26 21.74
C LYS A 413 -17.69 11.37 21.01
#